data_9b36b292c405ab36617d849a65e73849
#
_entry.id   9b36b292c405ab36617d849a65e73849
#
_cell.length_a   1.000
_cell.length_b   1.000
_cell.length_c   1.000
_cell.angle_alpha   90.00
_cell.angle_beta   90.00
_cell.angle_gamma   90.00
#
_symmetry.space_group_name_H-M   'P 1'
#
loop_
_entity.id
_entity.type
_entity.pdbx_description
1 polymer ?
#
loop_
_entity_poly.entity_id
_entity_poly.type
_entity_poly.pdbx_seq_one_letter_code
_entity_poly.pdbx_strand_id
1 'polypeptide(L)'
;MADIQKFVIMGVSGSGKSSVGAALSEKTGAPYVDGDDLHPKSNIEMMSAGIPLTDKDRWPWLAAVGERLGSHEGEIFIGCSALKRSYRDLIREKAGEPVLFIHLTGAKEVIAERMKHRPGHFMPTSLLDNQFATLEPPGEGEMSVDADIGQPLNEVVRDILNKIGRK
;
A
#
# COMPACT_ATOMS: atom_id res chain seq x y z
N MET A 1 11.99 2.07 -22.31
CA MET A 1 11.56 1.62 -20.98
C MET A 1 10.35 0.71 -21.11
N ALA A 2 10.41 -0.45 -20.47
CA ALA A 2 9.22 -1.28 -20.38
C ALA A 2 8.16 -0.56 -19.55
N ASP A 3 6.93 -0.57 -20.01
CA ASP A 3 5.82 0.02 -19.26
C ASP A 3 5.57 -0.81 -18.01
N ILE A 4 5.62 -0.16 -16.86
CA ILE A 4 5.28 -0.81 -15.61
C ILE A 4 3.77 -0.88 -15.52
N GLN A 5 3.24 -2.06 -15.21
CA GLN A 5 1.79 -2.28 -15.11
C GLN A 5 1.34 -2.73 -13.73
N LYS A 6 2.30 -3.03 -12.84
CA LYS A 6 1.99 -3.52 -11.51
C LYS A 6 2.36 -2.48 -10.47
N PHE A 7 1.38 -2.06 -9.69
CA PHE A 7 1.55 -0.96 -8.72
C PHE A 7 1.08 -1.38 -7.34
N VAL A 8 1.87 -1.08 -6.33
CA VAL A 8 1.47 -1.22 -4.93
C VAL A 8 1.36 0.17 -4.31
N ILE A 9 0.20 0.48 -3.76
CA ILE A 9 0.01 1.72 -3.00
C ILE A 9 0.35 1.39 -1.56
N MET A 10 1.47 1.93 -1.07
CA MET A 10 2.00 1.60 0.24
C MET A 10 1.98 2.79 1.19
N GLY A 11 2.05 2.50 2.45
CA GLY A 11 2.08 3.51 3.50
C GLY A 11 1.49 2.98 4.80
N VAL A 12 1.61 3.78 5.85
CA VAL A 12 1.05 3.42 7.15
C VAL A 12 -0.47 3.43 7.10
N SER A 13 -1.11 2.82 8.09
CA SER A 13 -2.57 2.86 8.21
C SER A 13 -3.05 4.31 8.28
N GLY A 14 -4.16 4.59 7.65
CA GLY A 14 -4.73 5.94 7.64
C GLY A 14 -4.10 6.88 6.63
N SER A 15 -3.13 6.42 5.83
CA SER A 15 -2.49 7.26 4.80
C SER A 15 -3.38 7.49 3.57
N GLY A 16 -4.50 6.76 3.46
CA GLY A 16 -5.46 6.97 2.37
C GLY A 16 -5.29 6.03 1.19
N LYS A 17 -4.68 4.85 1.40
CA LYS A 17 -4.43 3.89 0.32
C LYS A 17 -5.70 3.52 -0.45
N SER A 18 -6.79 3.24 0.25
CA SER A 18 -8.05 2.84 -0.41
C SER A 18 -8.65 3.97 -1.22
N SER A 19 -8.66 5.19 -0.68
CA SER A 19 -9.20 6.36 -1.38
C SER A 19 -8.39 6.70 -2.62
N VAL A 20 -7.06 6.66 -2.49
CA VAL A 20 -6.15 6.90 -3.61
C VAL A 20 -6.30 5.80 -4.65
N GLY A 21 -6.37 4.54 -4.20
CA GLY A 21 -6.53 3.39 -5.10
C GLY A 21 -7.81 3.46 -5.91
N ALA A 22 -8.93 3.78 -5.25
CA ALA A 22 -10.22 3.93 -5.95
C ALA A 22 -10.17 5.04 -6.98
N ALA A 23 -9.55 6.17 -6.64
CA ALA A 23 -9.43 7.31 -7.54
C ALA A 23 -8.53 6.99 -8.74
N LEU A 24 -7.41 6.30 -8.51
CA LEU A 24 -6.52 5.87 -9.59
C LEU A 24 -7.22 4.87 -10.52
N SER A 25 -7.98 3.94 -9.94
CA SER A 25 -8.77 2.98 -10.71
C SER A 25 -9.77 3.69 -11.62
N GLU A 26 -10.46 4.69 -11.10
CA GLU A 26 -11.43 5.47 -11.89
C GLU A 26 -10.74 6.20 -13.04
N LYS A 27 -9.58 6.79 -12.79
CA LYS A 27 -8.86 7.58 -13.80
C LYS A 27 -8.19 6.72 -14.87
N THR A 28 -7.70 5.55 -14.52
CA THR A 28 -6.93 4.70 -15.45
C THR A 28 -7.74 3.57 -16.07
N GLY A 29 -8.83 3.19 -15.45
CA GLY A 29 -9.59 2.01 -15.84
C GLY A 29 -9.02 0.70 -15.31
N ALA A 30 -7.87 0.74 -14.62
CA ALA A 30 -7.26 -0.44 -14.02
C ALA A 30 -7.95 -0.78 -12.69
N PRO A 31 -8.08 -2.07 -12.34
CA PRO A 31 -8.70 -2.43 -11.07
C PRO A 31 -7.83 -2.04 -9.87
N TYR A 32 -8.49 -1.74 -8.76
CA TYR A 32 -7.85 -1.60 -7.46
C TYR A 32 -8.30 -2.74 -6.57
N VAL A 33 -7.36 -3.41 -5.93
CA VAL A 33 -7.60 -4.48 -4.96
C VAL A 33 -7.06 -4.05 -3.60
N ASP A 34 -7.87 -4.22 -2.56
CA ASP A 34 -7.39 -4.00 -1.19
C ASP A 34 -6.57 -5.21 -0.78
N GLY A 35 -5.28 -5.01 -0.51
CA GLY A 35 -4.40 -6.10 -0.11
C GLY A 35 -4.81 -6.77 1.19
N ASP A 36 -5.54 -6.08 2.06
CA ASP A 36 -6.01 -6.68 3.29
C ASP A 36 -6.96 -7.86 3.03
N ASP A 37 -7.66 -7.85 1.90
CA ASP A 37 -8.55 -8.95 1.52
C ASP A 37 -7.80 -10.23 1.14
N LEU A 38 -6.49 -10.14 1.00
CA LEU A 38 -5.64 -11.28 0.62
C LEU A 38 -5.01 -11.98 1.82
N HIS A 39 -5.30 -11.54 3.04
CA HIS A 39 -4.80 -12.22 4.23
C HIS A 39 -5.37 -13.63 4.36
N PRO A 40 -4.53 -14.62 4.76
CA PRO A 40 -5.06 -15.93 5.14
C PRO A 40 -6.04 -15.80 6.30
N LYS A 41 -6.97 -16.74 6.37
CA LYS A 41 -7.97 -16.76 7.44
C LYS A 41 -7.36 -16.67 8.84
N SER A 42 -6.25 -17.38 9.05
CA SER A 42 -5.55 -17.36 10.34
C SER A 42 -5.09 -15.95 10.74
N ASN A 43 -4.63 -15.15 9.77
CA ASN A 43 -4.24 -13.78 10.03
C ASN A 43 -5.44 -12.91 10.39
N ILE A 44 -6.55 -13.10 9.70
CA ILE A 44 -7.79 -12.36 9.96
C ILE A 44 -8.27 -12.67 11.39
N GLU A 45 -8.23 -13.93 11.78
CA GLU A 45 -8.61 -14.35 13.13
C GLU A 45 -7.72 -13.72 14.21
N MET A 46 -6.40 -13.67 13.97
CA MET A 46 -5.46 -13.05 14.89
C MET A 46 -5.74 -11.55 15.03
N MET A 47 -5.91 -10.87 13.90
CA MET A 47 -6.18 -9.43 13.91
C MET A 47 -7.50 -9.11 14.63
N SER A 48 -8.53 -9.93 14.41
CA SER A 48 -9.83 -9.78 15.08
C SER A 48 -9.73 -9.97 16.58
N ALA A 49 -8.80 -10.81 17.02
CA ALA A 49 -8.56 -11.07 18.44
C ALA A 49 -7.59 -10.06 19.06
N GLY A 50 -7.12 -9.08 18.30
CA GLY A 50 -6.16 -8.09 18.79
C GLY A 50 -4.75 -8.60 18.91
N ILE A 51 -4.44 -9.74 18.28
CA ILE A 51 -3.11 -10.35 18.32
C ILE A 51 -2.26 -9.78 17.19
N PRO A 52 -1.10 -9.17 17.48
CA PRO A 52 -0.24 -8.62 16.42
C PRO A 52 0.31 -9.73 15.54
N LEU A 53 0.39 -9.46 14.24
CA LEU A 53 1.02 -10.38 13.29
C LEU A 53 2.55 -10.26 13.40
N THR A 54 3.23 -11.41 13.38
CA THR A 54 4.69 -11.46 13.24
C THR A 54 5.06 -11.42 11.76
N ASP A 55 6.35 -11.25 11.47
CA ASP A 55 6.82 -11.33 10.08
C ASP A 55 6.48 -12.70 9.47
N LYS A 56 6.65 -13.77 10.25
CA LYS A 56 6.31 -15.11 9.80
C LYS A 56 4.85 -15.23 9.36
N ASP A 57 3.95 -14.58 10.10
CA ASP A 57 2.52 -14.57 9.77
C ASP A 57 2.24 -13.79 8.48
N ARG A 58 3.08 -12.79 8.19
CA ARG A 58 2.90 -11.92 7.02
C ARG A 58 3.40 -12.53 5.72
N TRP A 59 4.39 -13.44 5.76
CA TRP A 59 4.99 -13.97 4.53
C TRP A 59 3.97 -14.57 3.57
N PRO A 60 3.03 -15.43 4.00
CA PRO A 60 2.02 -15.96 3.06
C PRO A 60 1.12 -14.87 2.47
N TRP A 61 0.79 -13.86 3.25
CA TRP A 61 -0.01 -12.73 2.79
C TRP A 61 0.72 -11.92 1.72
N LEU A 62 1.98 -11.57 1.98
CA LEU A 62 2.80 -10.80 1.05
C LEU A 62 3.04 -11.59 -0.24
N ALA A 63 3.23 -12.90 -0.14
CA ALA A 63 3.32 -13.77 -1.31
C ALA A 63 2.02 -13.70 -2.13
N ALA A 64 0.86 -13.73 -1.47
CA ALA A 64 -0.43 -13.64 -2.14
C ALA A 64 -0.59 -12.30 -2.85
N VAL A 65 -0.13 -11.22 -2.25
CA VAL A 65 -0.14 -9.89 -2.89
C VAL A 65 0.68 -9.92 -4.19
N GLY A 66 1.90 -10.45 -4.13
CA GLY A 66 2.75 -10.56 -5.31
C GLY A 66 2.14 -11.44 -6.39
N GLU A 67 1.61 -12.59 -6.01
CA GLU A 67 0.96 -13.52 -6.94
C GLU A 67 -0.27 -12.88 -7.60
N ARG A 68 -1.05 -12.11 -6.83
CA ARG A 68 -2.21 -11.40 -7.38
C ARG A 68 -1.80 -10.38 -8.43
N LEU A 69 -0.70 -9.65 -8.18
CA LEU A 69 -0.15 -8.72 -9.17
C LEU A 69 0.27 -9.46 -10.44
N GLY A 70 1.06 -10.51 -10.29
CA GLY A 70 1.62 -11.24 -11.42
C GLY A 70 0.61 -12.02 -12.24
N SER A 71 -0.49 -12.44 -11.64
CA SER A 71 -1.53 -13.21 -12.33
C SER A 71 -2.51 -12.35 -13.12
N HIS A 72 -2.50 -11.03 -12.89
CA HIS A 72 -3.40 -10.12 -13.60
C HIS A 72 -2.79 -9.71 -14.95
N GLU A 73 -3.58 -9.75 -15.99
CA GLU A 73 -3.16 -9.20 -17.29
C GLU A 73 -3.39 -7.70 -17.31
N GLY A 74 -2.35 -6.92 -17.60
CA GLY A 74 -2.44 -5.47 -17.68
C GLY A 74 -2.24 -4.77 -16.35
N GLU A 75 -2.69 -3.52 -16.29
CA GLU A 75 -2.49 -2.68 -15.12
C GLU A 75 -3.36 -3.08 -13.93
N ILE A 76 -2.78 -3.04 -12.74
CA ILE A 76 -3.49 -3.28 -11.50
C ILE A 76 -2.83 -2.50 -10.38
N PHE A 77 -3.64 -1.99 -9.46
CA PHE A 77 -3.21 -1.34 -8.24
C PHE A 77 -3.64 -2.19 -7.05
N ILE A 78 -2.71 -2.50 -6.14
CA ILE A 78 -3.05 -3.18 -4.88
C ILE A 78 -2.60 -2.31 -3.72
N GLY A 79 -3.49 -2.07 -2.76
CA GLY A 79 -3.15 -1.35 -1.53
C GLY A 79 -2.57 -2.33 -0.52
N CYS A 80 -1.34 -2.07 -0.07
CA CYS A 80 -0.65 -2.90 0.91
C CYS A 80 0.35 -2.04 1.66
N SER A 81 0.34 -2.10 2.98
CA SER A 81 1.24 -1.26 3.79
C SER A 81 2.71 -1.40 3.39
N ALA A 82 3.18 -2.63 3.15
CA ALA A 82 4.52 -2.95 2.62
C ALA A 82 5.64 -2.15 3.33
N LEU A 83 5.61 -2.09 4.64
CA LEU A 83 6.43 -1.18 5.44
C LEU A 83 7.93 -1.49 5.42
N LYS A 84 8.31 -2.76 5.30
CA LYS A 84 9.71 -3.16 5.28
C LYS A 84 10.16 -3.50 3.87
N ARG A 85 11.43 -3.24 3.59
CA ARG A 85 12.01 -3.62 2.30
C ARG A 85 11.89 -5.12 2.04
N SER A 86 12.09 -5.95 3.07
CA SER A 86 11.94 -7.41 2.93
C SER A 86 10.53 -7.80 2.49
N TYR A 87 9.52 -7.08 2.94
CA TYR A 87 8.14 -7.30 2.50
C TYR A 87 8.00 -6.97 1.02
N ARG A 88 8.55 -5.85 0.59
CA ARG A 88 8.50 -5.43 -0.82
C ARG A 88 9.30 -6.35 -1.72
N ASP A 89 10.45 -6.86 -1.23
CA ASP A 89 11.26 -7.83 -1.98
C ASP A 89 10.46 -9.10 -2.28
N LEU A 90 9.72 -9.60 -1.30
CA LEU A 90 8.89 -10.79 -1.50
C LEU A 90 7.76 -10.53 -2.50
N ILE A 91 7.13 -9.37 -2.42
CA ILE A 91 6.08 -8.99 -3.37
C ILE A 91 6.65 -8.96 -4.79
N ARG A 92 7.82 -8.34 -4.99
CA ARG A 92 8.47 -8.29 -6.31
C ARG A 92 8.82 -9.68 -6.82
N GLU A 93 9.34 -10.53 -5.95
CA GLU A 93 9.70 -11.91 -6.32
C GLU A 93 8.49 -12.69 -6.81
N LYS A 94 7.38 -12.60 -6.09
CA LYS A 94 6.17 -13.37 -6.41
C LYS A 94 5.41 -12.79 -7.60
N ALA A 95 5.54 -11.49 -7.85
CA ALA A 95 4.94 -10.89 -9.04
C ALA A 95 5.64 -11.32 -10.32
N GLY A 96 6.94 -11.58 -10.26
CA GLY A 96 7.70 -12.06 -11.41
C GLY A 96 7.92 -11.02 -12.51
N GLU A 97 7.59 -9.76 -12.27
CA GLU A 97 7.76 -8.65 -13.20
C GLU A 97 7.95 -7.35 -12.41
N PRO A 98 8.37 -6.26 -13.06
CA PRO A 98 8.62 -5.01 -12.35
C PRO A 98 7.37 -4.49 -11.63
N VAL A 99 7.55 -4.10 -10.38
CA VAL A 99 6.49 -3.51 -9.54
C VAL A 99 6.96 -2.13 -9.10
N LEU A 100 6.11 -1.14 -9.29
CA LEU A 100 6.38 0.22 -8.81
C LEU A 100 5.57 0.45 -7.53
N PHE A 101 6.27 0.89 -6.48
CA PHE A 101 5.63 1.19 -5.20
C PHE A 101 5.31 2.68 -5.12
N ILE A 102 4.04 2.99 -4.88
CA ILE A 102 3.57 4.37 -4.70
C ILE A 102 3.50 4.59 -3.20
N HIS A 103 4.48 5.34 -2.66
CA HIS A 103 4.58 5.58 -1.23
C HIS A 103 3.80 6.84 -0.85
N LEU A 104 2.69 6.64 -0.13
CA LEU A 104 1.90 7.76 0.39
C LEU A 104 2.60 8.28 1.64
N THR A 105 3.13 9.50 1.55
CA THR A 105 3.89 10.11 2.62
C THR A 105 3.06 11.17 3.34
N GLY A 106 3.33 11.35 4.63
CA GLY A 106 2.66 12.38 5.41
C GLY A 106 3.16 12.39 6.83
N ALA A 107 3.05 13.54 7.48
CA ALA A 107 3.41 13.67 8.88
C ALA A 107 2.46 12.82 9.74
N LYS A 108 3.01 12.23 10.80
CA LYS A 108 2.21 11.40 11.71
C LYS A 108 0.99 12.14 12.24
N GLU A 109 1.14 13.42 12.55
CA GLU A 109 0.05 14.26 13.06
C GLU A 109 -1.10 14.41 12.07
N VAL A 110 -0.77 14.53 10.79
CA VAL A 110 -1.77 14.65 9.71
C VAL A 110 -2.54 13.34 9.58
N ILE A 111 -1.83 12.23 9.59
CA ILE A 111 -2.44 10.90 9.46
C ILE A 111 -3.31 10.60 10.69
N ALA A 112 -2.81 10.89 11.89
CA ALA A 112 -3.57 10.69 13.13
C ALA A 112 -4.87 11.49 13.13
N GLU A 113 -4.82 12.73 12.65
CA GLU A 113 -6.01 13.58 12.56
C GLU A 113 -7.05 13.01 11.59
N ARG A 114 -6.57 12.50 10.42
CA ARG A 114 -7.47 11.87 9.46
C ARG A 114 -8.14 10.61 10.01
N MET A 115 -7.41 9.82 10.78
CA MET A 115 -7.94 8.59 11.38
C MET A 115 -9.06 8.88 12.37
N LYS A 116 -8.98 9.99 13.13
CA LYS A 116 -10.03 10.38 14.06
C LYS A 116 -11.37 10.62 13.39
N HIS A 117 -11.36 11.02 12.12
CA HIS A 117 -12.55 11.36 11.37
C HIS A 117 -13.07 10.23 10.48
N ARG A 118 -12.48 9.02 10.57
CA ARG A 118 -12.93 7.86 9.79
C ARG A 118 -13.87 7.01 10.64
N PRO A 119 -15.17 6.94 10.29
CA PRO A 119 -16.11 6.08 11.03
C PRO A 119 -15.69 4.61 10.97
N GLY A 120 -15.74 3.94 12.12
CA GLY A 120 -15.46 2.52 12.19
C GLY A 120 -13.98 2.13 12.08
N HIS A 121 -13.09 3.08 11.92
CA HIS A 121 -11.66 2.83 11.79
C HIS A 121 -10.91 3.46 12.95
N PHE A 122 -11.00 2.81 14.10
CA PHE A 122 -10.24 3.25 15.26
C PHE A 122 -8.91 2.50 15.33
N MET A 123 -7.82 3.26 15.37
CA MET A 123 -6.50 2.70 15.61
C MET A 123 -5.86 3.49 16.75
N PRO A 124 -5.43 2.82 17.83
CA PRO A 124 -4.71 3.51 18.89
C PRO A 124 -3.46 4.19 18.35
N THR A 125 -3.13 5.34 18.91
CA THR A 125 -1.93 6.11 18.52
C THR A 125 -0.67 5.25 18.62
N SER A 126 -0.61 4.34 19.59
CA SER A 126 0.53 3.44 19.75
C SER A 126 0.76 2.53 18.53
N LEU A 127 -0.31 2.06 17.87
CA LEU A 127 -0.18 1.26 16.67
C LEU A 127 0.36 2.09 15.51
N LEU A 128 -0.09 3.32 15.37
CA LEU A 128 0.41 4.23 14.34
C LEU A 128 1.89 4.54 14.59
N ASP A 129 2.27 4.79 15.83
CA ASP A 129 3.68 5.00 16.20
C ASP A 129 4.54 3.79 15.82
N ASN A 130 4.04 2.58 16.08
CA ASN A 130 4.74 1.35 15.73
C ASN A 130 4.91 1.22 14.22
N GLN A 131 3.89 1.59 13.45
CA GLN A 131 3.98 1.54 11.99
C GLN A 131 5.03 2.52 11.45
N PHE A 132 5.07 3.75 11.98
CA PHE A 132 6.11 4.69 11.60
C PHE A 132 7.51 4.20 12.00
N ALA A 133 7.63 3.57 13.17
CA ALA A 133 8.90 3.00 13.61
C ALA A 133 9.34 1.82 12.74
N THR A 134 8.39 1.04 12.22
CA THR A 134 8.66 -0.11 11.36
C THR A 134 8.95 0.31 9.91
N LEU A 135 8.39 1.43 9.48
CA LEU A 135 8.51 1.88 8.09
C LEU A 135 9.95 2.06 7.66
N GLU A 136 10.32 1.36 6.61
CA GLU A 136 11.57 1.55 5.87
C GLU A 136 11.17 2.17 4.54
N PRO A 137 11.35 3.48 4.35
CA PRO A 137 10.97 4.11 3.08
C PRO A 137 11.68 3.46 1.90
N PRO A 138 11.03 3.38 0.73
CA PRO A 138 11.71 2.84 -0.46
C PRO A 138 13.00 3.60 -0.71
N GLY A 139 14.03 2.85 -1.00
CA GLY A 139 15.37 3.40 -1.14
C GLY A 139 16.00 3.03 -2.46
N GLU A 140 17.32 3.11 -2.48
CA GLU A 140 18.12 2.83 -3.66
C GLU A 140 17.85 1.43 -4.19
N GLY A 141 17.69 1.31 -5.50
CA GLY A 141 17.41 0.03 -6.16
C GLY A 141 15.95 -0.35 -6.19
N GLU A 142 15.06 0.42 -5.56
CA GLU A 142 13.62 0.17 -5.60
C GLU A 142 12.94 1.12 -6.56
N MET A 143 12.02 0.60 -7.38
CA MET A 143 11.19 1.45 -8.22
C MET A 143 10.06 1.99 -7.37
N SER A 144 10.06 3.29 -7.13
CA SER A 144 9.07 3.93 -6.28
C SER A 144 8.87 5.38 -6.63
N VAL A 145 7.71 5.91 -6.28
CA VAL A 145 7.44 7.35 -6.29
C VAL A 145 6.79 7.69 -4.95
N ASP A 146 7.03 8.92 -4.49
CA ASP A 146 6.41 9.42 -3.28
C ASP A 146 5.25 10.33 -3.64
N ALA A 147 4.20 10.31 -2.84
CA ALA A 147 3.08 11.23 -2.99
C ALA A 147 2.69 11.77 -1.60
N ASP A 148 2.74 13.09 -1.46
CA ASP A 148 2.40 13.75 -0.20
C ASP A 148 0.89 13.82 -0.03
N ILE A 149 0.39 13.22 1.02
CA ILE A 149 -1.04 13.20 1.32
C ILE A 149 -1.53 14.45 2.08
N GLY A 150 -0.64 15.40 2.35
CA GLY A 150 -1.01 16.68 2.97
C GLY A 150 -1.80 17.61 2.05
N GLN A 151 -2.05 17.19 0.82
CA GLN A 151 -2.80 17.93 -0.19
C GLN A 151 -4.14 17.25 -0.47
N PRO A 152 -5.09 17.93 -1.15
CA PRO A 152 -6.38 17.31 -1.49
C PRO A 152 -6.21 16.04 -2.34
N LEU A 153 -7.16 15.13 -2.22
CA LEU A 153 -7.10 13.83 -2.91
C LEU A 153 -6.86 13.97 -4.41
N ASN A 154 -7.56 14.87 -5.08
CA ASN A 154 -7.41 15.07 -6.53
C ASN A 154 -5.99 15.51 -6.90
N GLU A 155 -5.32 16.28 -6.04
CA GLU A 155 -3.93 16.69 -6.26
C GLU A 155 -2.97 15.54 -6.03
N VAL A 156 -3.23 14.71 -5.01
CA VAL A 156 -2.44 13.50 -4.75
C VAL A 156 -2.49 12.59 -5.98
N VAL A 157 -3.68 12.35 -6.50
CA VAL A 157 -3.90 11.46 -7.65
C VAL A 157 -3.21 12.02 -8.90
N ARG A 158 -3.34 13.32 -9.15
CA ARG A 158 -2.68 13.97 -10.28
C ARG A 158 -1.17 13.83 -10.19
N ASP A 159 -0.61 14.06 -9.02
CA ASP A 159 0.83 13.93 -8.78
C ASP A 159 1.31 12.50 -9.06
N ILE A 160 0.57 11.51 -8.58
CA ILE A 160 0.90 10.10 -8.84
C ILE A 160 0.86 9.79 -10.33
N LEU A 161 -0.20 10.18 -11.02
CA LEU A 161 -0.35 9.91 -12.45
C LEU A 161 0.79 10.51 -13.26
N ASN A 162 1.20 11.73 -12.91
CA ASN A 162 2.34 12.38 -13.57
C ASN A 162 3.63 11.61 -13.32
N LYS A 163 3.87 11.19 -12.09
CA LYS A 163 5.11 10.50 -11.70
C LYS A 163 5.22 9.10 -12.31
N ILE A 164 4.10 8.41 -12.52
CA ILE A 164 4.12 7.09 -13.16
C ILE A 164 3.97 7.15 -14.68
N GLY A 165 3.93 8.35 -15.25
CA GLY A 165 3.87 8.55 -16.70
C GLY A 165 2.48 8.36 -17.29
N ARG A 166 1.44 8.57 -16.52
CA ARG A 166 0.05 8.55 -16.97
C ARG A 166 -0.51 9.97 -17.02
N LYS A 167 -1.46 10.19 -17.90
CA LYS A 167 -2.11 11.51 -18.06
C LYS A 167 -3.56 11.48 -17.63
#